data_7ff12394ed6f0be3645f99dc92ce0ae1
#
_entry.id   7ff12394ed6f0be3645f99dc92ce0ae1
#
_cell.length_a   1.000
_cell.length_b   1.000
_cell.length_c   1.000
_cell.angle_alpha   90.00
_cell.angle_beta   90.00
_cell.angle_gamma   90.00
#
_symmetry.space_group_name_H-M   'P 1'
#
loop_
_entity.id
_entity.type
_entity.pdbx_description
1 polymer ?
#
loop_
_entity_poly.entity_id
_entity_poly.type
_entity_poly.pdbx_seq_one_letter_code
_entity_poly.pdbx_strand_id
1 'polypeptide(L)'
;NRIFPNLGLGLNVEDVLETIVEKIPAPNGDEDAPLKALIFDSYYDSYKGVVCYVRIIDGKVKPGTKVKLMATNKVYDITEVGVFTPKLMPISELSAGDVGYITASIKNVADARVGDTVTEADRPTAEALPGYKKAVPMVYSGIYPVDGAKYDELKEALEKLQINDAALDFEPETSIALGFGFRCGFLGLLHMEIIQERIEREFNLDIITTAPSVVYKVTKTNGETIELTNPTNLPEPTEIDYMEEPIVKASIIAPTEYVGAIMDLCQERRGVYIDMEYLETTRVSINYEIPLNEIVYDFFDTLKSRTRGYASFDY
;
A
#
# COMPACT_ATOMS: atom_id res chain seq x y z
N ASN A 1 -27.34 5.07 21.13
CA ASN A 1 -26.73 6.29 21.68
C ASN A 1 -25.48 6.57 20.84
N ARG A 2 -25.53 7.59 19.96
CA ARG A 2 -24.34 8.06 19.23
C ARG A 2 -23.56 8.98 20.15
N ILE A 3 -22.39 8.53 20.59
CA ILE A 3 -21.44 9.39 21.31
C ILE A 3 -20.75 10.25 20.25
N PHE A 4 -21.13 11.51 20.16
CA PHE A 4 -20.38 12.49 19.39
C PHE A 4 -19.47 13.22 20.39
N PRO A 5 -18.15 13.06 20.32
CA PRO A 5 -17.26 13.91 21.09
C PRO A 5 -17.45 15.35 20.60
N ASN A 6 -17.83 16.24 21.48
CA ASN A 6 -17.87 17.67 21.19
C ASN A 6 -16.41 18.11 20.99
N LEU A 7 -16.01 18.32 19.75
CA LEU A 7 -14.73 18.83 19.35
C LEU A 7 -14.46 20.16 20.06
N GLY A 8 -13.70 20.13 21.14
CA GLY A 8 -13.25 21.30 21.87
C GLY A 8 -13.41 21.28 23.40
N LEU A 9 -14.27 20.44 23.98
CA LEU A 9 -14.52 20.40 25.43
C LEU A 9 -14.12 19.09 26.12
N GLY A 10 -13.62 18.07 25.38
CA GLY A 10 -13.22 16.79 25.99
C GLY A 10 -14.34 16.05 26.73
N LEU A 11 -15.60 16.35 26.43
CA LEU A 11 -16.76 15.69 27.05
C LEU A 11 -16.86 14.24 26.56
N ASN A 12 -17.12 13.33 27.50
CA ASN A 12 -17.30 11.88 27.26
C ASN A 12 -16.04 11.13 26.77
N VAL A 13 -14.85 11.69 26.86
CA VAL A 13 -13.60 10.99 26.50
C VAL A 13 -13.37 9.83 27.46
N GLU A 14 -13.57 10.04 28.77
CA GLU A 14 -13.45 9.00 29.80
C GLU A 14 -14.44 7.85 29.56
N ASP A 15 -15.69 8.14 29.21
CA ASP A 15 -16.69 7.14 28.88
C ASP A 15 -16.31 6.27 27.68
N VAL A 16 -15.60 6.85 26.70
CA VAL A 16 -15.08 6.10 25.56
C VAL A 16 -13.96 5.16 26.01
N LEU A 17 -13.04 5.62 26.84
CA LEU A 17 -11.94 4.80 27.35
C LEU A 17 -12.47 3.64 28.22
N GLU A 18 -13.41 3.91 29.12
CA GLU A 18 -14.06 2.87 29.92
C GLU A 18 -14.80 1.86 29.04
N THR A 19 -15.52 2.33 28.01
CA THR A 19 -16.21 1.46 27.05
C THR A 19 -15.24 0.56 26.29
N ILE A 20 -14.04 1.06 25.95
CA ILE A 20 -12.97 0.27 25.32
C ILE A 20 -12.53 -0.85 26.26
N VAL A 21 -12.24 -0.52 27.53
CA VAL A 21 -11.80 -1.50 28.55
C VAL A 21 -12.87 -2.57 28.79
N GLU A 22 -14.14 -2.19 28.82
CA GLU A 22 -15.24 -3.13 29.07
C GLU A 22 -15.56 -4.04 27.87
N LYS A 23 -15.46 -3.51 26.63
CA LYS A 23 -15.99 -4.20 25.44
C LYS A 23 -14.94 -4.84 24.55
N ILE A 24 -13.68 -4.39 24.59
CA ILE A 24 -12.63 -4.99 23.80
C ILE A 24 -11.95 -6.09 24.60
N PRO A 25 -12.02 -7.37 24.16
CA PRO A 25 -11.37 -8.45 24.88
C PRO A 25 -9.85 -8.27 24.90
N ALA A 26 -9.21 -8.72 25.97
CA ALA A 26 -7.76 -8.80 26.04
C ALA A 26 -7.20 -9.71 24.93
N PRO A 27 -5.95 -9.46 24.48
CA PRO A 27 -5.30 -10.35 23.54
C PRO A 27 -5.25 -11.79 24.08
N ASN A 28 -5.52 -12.74 23.20
CA ASN A 28 -5.34 -14.16 23.48
C ASN A 28 -3.94 -14.57 23.03
N GLY A 29 -3.27 -15.43 23.78
CA GLY A 29 -1.97 -15.96 23.41
C GLY A 29 -1.40 -16.81 24.54
N ASP A 30 -0.50 -17.73 24.18
CA ASP A 30 0.20 -18.60 25.12
C ASP A 30 1.68 -18.18 25.18
N GLU A 31 2.11 -17.66 26.32
CA GLU A 31 3.48 -17.21 26.53
C GLU A 31 4.51 -18.34 26.54
N ASP A 32 4.10 -19.57 26.83
CA ASP A 32 4.97 -20.76 26.88
C ASP A 32 5.03 -21.51 25.53
N ALA A 33 4.18 -21.16 24.59
CA ALA A 33 4.22 -21.68 23.22
C ALA A 33 5.46 -21.21 22.44
N PRO A 34 5.81 -21.87 21.34
CA PRO A 34 6.82 -21.36 20.40
C PRO A 34 6.49 -19.95 19.92
N LEU A 35 7.49 -19.09 19.82
CA LEU A 35 7.31 -17.72 19.32
C LEU A 35 6.58 -17.73 17.98
N LYS A 36 5.50 -16.96 17.90
CA LYS A 36 4.74 -16.70 16.71
C LYS A 36 4.41 -15.20 16.67
N ALA A 37 5.15 -14.45 15.87
CA ALA A 37 4.97 -13.01 15.74
C ALA A 37 4.74 -12.63 14.28
N LEU A 38 3.87 -11.64 14.04
CA LEU A 38 3.57 -11.09 12.73
C LEU A 38 4.34 -9.79 12.53
N ILE A 39 5.10 -9.67 11.46
CA ILE A 39 5.63 -8.38 11.00
C ILE A 39 4.50 -7.64 10.30
N PHE A 40 4.04 -6.52 10.86
CA PHE A 40 2.98 -5.73 10.26
C PHE A 40 3.47 -4.43 9.60
N ASP A 41 4.70 -4.00 9.91
CA ASP A 41 5.38 -2.88 9.27
C ASP A 41 6.90 -3.01 9.49
N SER A 42 7.70 -2.25 8.75
CA SER A 42 9.15 -2.18 8.95
C SER A 42 9.71 -0.88 8.35
N TYR A 43 10.87 -0.46 8.82
CA TYR A 43 11.62 0.62 8.20
C TYR A 43 13.12 0.37 8.31
N TYR A 44 13.87 1.06 7.48
CA TYR A 44 15.32 0.96 7.50
C TYR A 44 15.94 2.09 8.33
N ASP A 45 16.74 1.71 9.31
CA ASP A 45 17.58 2.61 10.10
C ASP A 45 19.04 2.40 9.72
N SER A 46 19.77 3.48 9.45
CA SER A 46 21.16 3.42 9.00
C SER A 46 22.13 2.79 10.03
N TYR A 47 21.75 2.79 11.32
CA TYR A 47 22.55 2.24 12.41
C TYR A 47 22.09 0.85 12.85
N LYS A 48 20.79 0.61 12.90
CA LYS A 48 20.19 -0.63 13.40
C LYS A 48 19.89 -1.65 12.29
N GLY A 49 19.90 -1.22 11.02
CA GLY A 49 19.41 -2.01 9.89
C GLY A 49 17.89 -1.98 9.84
N VAL A 50 17.26 -3.07 9.38
CA VAL A 50 15.81 -3.17 9.34
C VAL A 50 15.25 -3.29 10.75
N VAL A 51 14.35 -2.37 11.11
CA VAL A 51 13.54 -2.39 12.33
C VAL A 51 12.18 -2.94 11.95
N CYS A 52 11.83 -4.12 12.46
CA CYS A 52 10.54 -4.76 12.19
C CYS A 52 9.54 -4.44 13.30
N TYR A 53 8.36 -3.96 12.92
CA TYR A 53 7.23 -3.80 13.83
C TYR A 53 6.47 -5.10 13.91
N VAL A 54 6.31 -5.61 15.12
CA VAL A 54 5.78 -6.95 15.34
C VAL A 54 4.62 -6.95 16.34
N ARG A 55 3.67 -7.82 16.07
CA ARG A 55 2.66 -8.25 17.05
C ARG A 55 2.99 -9.67 17.46
N ILE A 56 3.20 -9.87 18.74
CA ILE A 56 3.42 -11.20 19.32
C ILE A 56 2.06 -11.87 19.50
N ILE A 57 1.88 -13.01 18.85
CA ILE A 57 0.65 -13.81 18.95
C ILE A 57 0.82 -14.85 20.05
N ASP A 58 1.94 -15.62 20.03
CA ASP A 58 2.30 -16.62 21.02
C ASP A 58 3.80 -16.51 21.33
N GLY A 59 4.20 -17.02 22.49
CA GLY A 59 5.59 -17.07 22.92
C GLY A 59 6.14 -15.75 23.41
N LYS A 60 7.46 -15.67 23.46
CA LYS A 60 8.24 -14.50 23.93
C LYS A 60 9.47 -14.28 23.07
N VAL A 61 9.92 -13.03 22.98
CA VAL A 61 11.15 -12.66 22.31
C VAL A 61 11.94 -11.64 23.12
N LYS A 62 13.24 -11.83 23.24
CA LYS A 62 14.18 -10.96 23.94
C LYS A 62 15.50 -10.82 23.19
N PRO A 63 16.34 -9.84 23.50
CA PRO A 63 17.68 -9.76 22.94
C PRO A 63 18.45 -11.08 23.13
N GLY A 64 19.14 -11.54 22.08
CA GLY A 64 19.84 -12.82 22.03
C GLY A 64 19.00 -14.02 21.61
N THR A 65 17.68 -13.86 21.44
CA THR A 65 16.84 -14.92 20.86
C THR A 65 17.21 -15.11 19.38
N LYS A 66 17.46 -16.36 18.96
CA LYS A 66 17.60 -16.70 17.54
C LYS A 66 16.22 -16.87 16.92
N VAL A 67 15.93 -16.02 15.96
CA VAL A 67 14.64 -16.06 15.26
C VAL A 67 14.84 -16.48 13.81
N LYS A 68 13.81 -17.11 13.25
CA LYS A 68 13.69 -17.49 11.86
C LYS A 68 12.54 -16.74 11.22
N LEU A 69 12.80 -16.10 10.09
CA LEU A 69 11.79 -15.51 9.20
C LEU A 69 11.24 -16.61 8.31
N MET A 70 9.95 -16.90 8.40
CA MET A 70 9.37 -18.11 7.76
C MET A 70 9.29 -18.00 6.24
N ALA A 71 9.08 -16.80 5.68
CA ALA A 71 9.02 -16.60 4.22
C ALA A 71 10.36 -16.81 3.53
N THR A 72 11.46 -16.38 4.16
CA THR A 72 12.81 -16.46 3.57
C THR A 72 13.64 -17.60 4.14
N ASN A 73 13.19 -18.26 5.21
CA ASN A 73 13.93 -19.26 5.98
C ASN A 73 15.27 -18.78 6.56
N LYS A 74 15.49 -17.47 6.62
CA LYS A 74 16.71 -16.89 7.17
C LYS A 74 16.64 -16.78 8.68
N VAL A 75 17.78 -16.98 9.34
CA VAL A 75 17.92 -16.94 10.80
C VAL A 75 18.74 -15.72 11.19
N TYR A 76 18.28 -15.02 12.23
CA TYR A 76 18.91 -13.82 12.77
C TYR A 76 18.91 -13.86 14.30
N ASP A 77 19.92 -13.22 14.90
CA ASP A 77 19.96 -12.99 16.33
C ASP A 77 19.29 -11.63 16.66
N ILE A 78 18.31 -11.62 17.55
CA ILE A 78 17.67 -10.39 18.01
C ILE A 78 18.67 -9.56 18.81
N THR A 79 18.89 -8.33 18.40
CA THR A 79 19.78 -7.39 19.09
C THR A 79 19.07 -6.51 20.07
N GLU A 80 17.83 -6.10 19.77
CA GLU A 80 17.02 -5.23 20.62
C GLU A 80 15.53 -5.54 20.41
N VAL A 81 14.74 -5.43 21.48
CA VAL A 81 13.28 -5.41 21.45
C VAL A 81 12.77 -4.20 22.20
N GLY A 82 11.61 -3.68 21.82
CA GLY A 82 11.06 -2.50 22.49
C GLY A 82 9.63 -2.16 22.08
N VAL A 83 9.13 -1.08 22.66
CA VAL A 83 7.78 -0.56 22.44
C VAL A 83 7.83 0.90 21.96
N PHE A 84 6.68 1.43 21.55
CA PHE A 84 6.53 2.80 21.06
C PHE A 84 5.91 3.70 22.13
N THR A 85 6.66 4.76 22.58
CA THR A 85 6.20 5.69 23.63
C THR A 85 6.65 7.14 23.40
N PRO A 86 6.14 7.91 22.59
CA PRO A 86 6.06 7.95 21.12
C PRO A 86 7.39 7.73 20.39
N LYS A 87 8.51 7.66 21.14
CA LYS A 87 9.83 7.24 20.64
C LYS A 87 10.03 5.76 20.91
N LEU A 88 10.93 5.13 20.17
CA LEU A 88 11.37 3.77 20.43
C LEU A 88 11.94 3.68 21.84
N MET A 89 11.38 2.79 22.65
CA MET A 89 11.85 2.52 24.01
C MET A 89 12.23 1.03 24.13
N PRO A 90 13.52 0.72 24.30
CA PRO A 90 13.95 -0.64 24.52
C PRO A 90 13.37 -1.21 25.82
N ILE A 91 12.99 -2.49 25.78
CA ILE A 91 12.52 -3.26 26.94
C ILE A 91 13.25 -4.59 27.00
N SER A 92 13.07 -5.32 28.09
CA SER A 92 13.73 -6.61 28.30
C SER A 92 13.16 -7.74 27.44
N GLU A 93 11.88 -7.73 27.17
CA GLU A 93 11.16 -8.83 26.53
C GLU A 93 9.82 -8.34 25.96
N LEU A 94 9.38 -8.93 24.84
CA LEU A 94 8.01 -8.85 24.33
C LEU A 94 7.37 -10.23 24.47
N SER A 95 6.14 -10.30 24.95
CA SER A 95 5.37 -11.52 25.19
C SER A 95 4.04 -11.53 24.44
N ALA A 96 3.38 -12.68 24.44
CA ALA A 96 2.08 -12.88 23.76
C ALA A 96 1.09 -11.76 24.09
N GLY A 97 0.54 -11.14 23.05
CA GLY A 97 -0.36 -9.98 23.13
C GLY A 97 0.33 -8.63 22.94
N ASP A 98 1.65 -8.54 23.10
CA ASP A 98 2.40 -7.29 22.94
C ASP A 98 2.50 -6.87 21.47
N VAL A 99 2.54 -5.56 21.27
CA VAL A 99 2.90 -4.89 20.03
C VAL A 99 4.14 -4.05 20.27
N GLY A 100 5.17 -4.28 19.48
CA GLY A 100 6.44 -3.59 19.65
C GLY A 100 7.32 -3.68 18.41
N TYR A 101 8.61 -3.52 18.60
CA TYR A 101 9.60 -3.66 17.53
C TYR A 101 10.71 -4.63 17.92
N ILE A 102 11.30 -5.22 16.89
CA ILE A 102 12.51 -6.04 17.00
C ILE A 102 13.57 -5.54 16.03
N THR A 103 14.83 -5.63 16.41
CA THR A 103 15.98 -5.42 15.52
C THR A 103 16.88 -6.64 15.56
N ALA A 104 17.45 -6.98 14.40
CA ALA A 104 18.30 -8.15 14.25
C ALA A 104 19.48 -7.90 13.29
N SER A 105 19.89 -6.63 13.14
CA SER A 105 20.95 -6.20 12.24
C SER A 105 20.77 -6.72 10.79
N ILE A 106 19.54 -6.81 10.34
CA ILE A 106 19.19 -7.24 8.98
C ILE A 106 19.63 -6.15 8.02
N LYS A 107 20.59 -6.45 7.17
CA LYS A 107 21.15 -5.50 6.19
C LYS A 107 20.42 -5.55 4.85
N ASN A 108 19.96 -6.74 4.47
CA ASN A 108 19.23 -6.92 3.23
C ASN A 108 17.73 -6.77 3.52
N VAL A 109 17.19 -5.69 3.02
CA VAL A 109 15.80 -5.28 3.15
C VAL A 109 14.83 -6.35 2.65
N ALA A 110 15.15 -7.02 1.56
CA ALA A 110 14.30 -8.07 0.98
C ALA A 110 14.09 -9.29 1.89
N ASP A 111 14.87 -9.39 2.99
CA ASP A 111 14.77 -10.50 3.92
C ASP A 111 13.64 -10.37 4.93
N ALA A 112 13.29 -9.13 5.33
CA ALA A 112 12.21 -8.86 6.28
C ALA A 112 11.00 -8.27 5.52
N ARG A 113 10.00 -9.09 5.29
CA ARG A 113 8.79 -8.69 4.55
C ARG A 113 7.63 -8.44 5.49
N VAL A 114 6.87 -7.40 5.22
CA VAL A 114 5.59 -7.15 5.88
C VAL A 114 4.65 -8.34 5.59
N GLY A 115 4.02 -8.85 6.64
CA GLY A 115 3.19 -10.07 6.56
C GLY A 115 3.94 -11.38 6.85
N ASP A 116 5.28 -11.35 7.02
CA ASP A 116 6.04 -12.56 7.38
C ASP A 116 5.83 -12.92 8.86
N THR A 117 6.02 -14.21 9.14
CA THR A 117 5.98 -14.76 10.50
C THR A 117 7.40 -14.93 11.03
N VAL A 118 7.63 -14.38 12.21
CA VAL A 118 8.85 -14.57 12.99
C VAL A 118 8.62 -15.65 14.02
N THR A 119 9.52 -16.64 14.07
CA THR A 119 9.47 -17.74 15.03
C THR A 119 10.86 -18.01 15.64
N GLU A 120 10.93 -18.77 16.74
CA GLU A 120 12.22 -19.22 17.28
C GLU A 120 12.89 -20.20 16.30
N ALA A 121 14.22 -20.04 16.11
CA ALA A 121 14.96 -20.93 15.22
C ALA A 121 15.06 -22.37 15.77
N ASP A 122 15.21 -22.49 17.08
CA ASP A 122 15.41 -23.77 17.77
C ASP A 122 14.10 -24.51 18.06
N ARG A 123 12.99 -23.74 18.19
CA ARG A 123 11.63 -24.26 18.45
C ARG A 123 10.63 -23.56 17.54
N PRO A 124 10.68 -23.79 16.21
CA PRO A 124 9.82 -23.08 15.27
C PRO A 124 8.34 -23.48 15.40
N THR A 125 7.45 -22.51 15.20
CA THR A 125 6.02 -22.81 15.04
C THR A 125 5.79 -23.65 13.79
N ALA A 126 4.79 -24.54 13.83
CA ALA A 126 4.49 -25.46 12.73
C ALA A 126 3.90 -24.73 11.51
N GLU A 127 3.12 -23.66 11.75
CA GLU A 127 2.39 -22.94 10.71
C GLU A 127 2.67 -21.44 10.78
N ALA A 128 2.92 -20.86 9.62
CA ALA A 128 2.98 -19.42 9.49
C ALA A 128 1.61 -18.78 9.74
N LEU A 129 1.61 -17.56 10.25
CA LEU A 129 0.40 -16.74 10.33
C LEU A 129 -0.14 -16.46 8.92
N PRO A 130 -1.46 -16.34 8.73
CA PRO A 130 -1.99 -15.85 7.48
C PRO A 130 -1.45 -14.43 7.28
N GLY A 131 -0.49 -14.28 6.39
CA GLY A 131 0.13 -13.00 6.06
C GLY A 131 -0.85 -12.10 5.30
N TYR A 132 -0.39 -10.90 4.97
CA TYR A 132 -1.15 -10.01 4.10
C TYR A 132 -1.13 -10.55 2.66
N LYS A 133 -2.27 -10.40 1.96
CA LYS A 133 -2.29 -10.66 0.52
C LYS A 133 -1.35 -9.67 -0.15
N LYS A 134 -0.50 -10.15 -1.05
CA LYS A 134 0.33 -9.25 -1.87
C LYS A 134 -0.62 -8.34 -2.67
N ALA A 135 -0.50 -7.05 -2.46
CA ALA A 135 -1.22 -6.09 -3.28
C ALA A 135 -0.62 -6.12 -4.70
N VAL A 136 -1.49 -6.09 -5.70
CA VAL A 136 -1.08 -6.08 -7.11
C VAL A 136 -1.19 -4.65 -7.60
N PRO A 137 -0.13 -4.07 -8.17
CA PRO A 137 -0.18 -2.75 -8.78
C PRO A 137 -1.23 -2.69 -9.88
N MET A 138 -1.98 -1.59 -9.93
CA MET A 138 -3.03 -1.34 -10.93
C MET A 138 -2.65 -0.23 -11.91
N VAL A 139 -1.75 0.65 -11.49
CA VAL A 139 -1.30 1.83 -12.24
C VAL A 139 0.21 1.80 -12.33
N TYR A 140 0.75 2.10 -13.50
CA TYR A 140 2.19 2.12 -13.75
C TYR A 140 2.62 3.48 -14.29
N SER A 141 3.77 3.98 -13.81
CA SER A 141 4.40 5.22 -14.31
C SER A 141 5.91 5.06 -14.31
N GLY A 142 6.57 5.66 -15.28
CA GLY A 142 8.02 5.78 -15.27
C GLY A 142 8.46 6.88 -14.32
N ILE A 143 9.45 6.63 -13.48
CA ILE A 143 10.11 7.61 -12.61
C ILE A 143 11.57 7.75 -13.06
N TYR A 144 11.97 8.97 -13.36
CA TYR A 144 13.30 9.31 -13.85
C TYR A 144 13.92 10.41 -13.00
N PRO A 145 15.21 10.34 -12.64
CA PRO A 145 15.86 11.45 -11.97
C PRO A 145 16.06 12.62 -12.96
N VAL A 146 15.84 13.86 -12.51
CA VAL A 146 16.12 15.06 -13.33
C VAL A 146 17.59 15.09 -13.73
N ASP A 147 18.49 14.74 -12.81
CA ASP A 147 19.91 14.55 -13.08
C ASP A 147 20.21 13.05 -13.25
N GLY A 148 20.55 12.64 -14.46
CA GLY A 148 20.85 11.24 -14.79
C GLY A 148 22.00 10.64 -13.97
N ALA A 149 22.88 11.45 -13.39
CA ALA A 149 23.95 10.98 -12.49
C ALA A 149 23.40 10.41 -11.16
N LYS A 150 22.16 10.77 -10.80
CA LYS A 150 21.47 10.32 -9.58
C LYS A 150 20.64 9.04 -9.77
N TYR A 151 20.84 8.29 -10.84
CA TYR A 151 20.13 7.03 -11.08
C TYR A 151 20.30 6.02 -9.95
N ASP A 152 21.53 5.85 -9.45
CA ASP A 152 21.82 4.89 -8.36
C ASP A 152 21.20 5.37 -7.03
N GLU A 153 21.15 6.69 -6.78
CA GLU A 153 20.48 7.25 -5.60
C GLU A 153 18.97 7.01 -5.66
N LEU A 154 18.35 7.17 -6.84
CA LEU A 154 16.93 6.88 -7.05
C LEU A 154 16.63 5.39 -6.84
N LYS A 155 17.51 4.50 -7.32
CA LYS A 155 17.38 3.06 -7.09
C LYS A 155 17.37 2.74 -5.60
N GLU A 156 18.34 3.28 -4.86
CA GLU A 156 18.44 3.07 -3.40
C GLU A 156 17.23 3.63 -2.66
N ALA A 157 16.70 4.78 -3.09
CA ALA A 157 15.47 5.36 -2.54
C ALA A 157 14.26 4.43 -2.75
N LEU A 158 14.07 3.91 -3.96
CA LEU A 158 12.98 2.97 -4.27
C LEU A 158 13.10 1.66 -3.49
N GLU A 159 14.32 1.11 -3.38
CA GLU A 159 14.59 -0.09 -2.56
C GLU A 159 14.23 0.15 -1.09
N LYS A 160 14.56 1.30 -0.53
CA LYS A 160 14.20 1.67 0.86
C LYS A 160 12.71 1.88 1.04
N LEU A 161 12.04 2.52 0.08
CA LEU A 161 10.59 2.71 0.11
C LEU A 161 9.83 1.38 0.04
N GLN A 162 10.29 0.44 -0.76
CA GLN A 162 9.69 -0.89 -0.90
C GLN A 162 9.69 -1.70 0.41
N ILE A 163 10.52 -1.34 1.39
CA ILE A 163 10.52 -1.97 2.72
C ILE A 163 9.19 -1.73 3.45
N ASN A 164 8.73 -0.48 3.43
CA ASN A 164 7.53 -0.04 4.14
C ASN A 164 6.29 -0.19 3.27
N ASP A 165 6.49 -0.34 1.96
CA ASP A 165 5.41 -0.38 0.98
C ASP A 165 5.51 -1.63 0.12
N ALA A 166 4.90 -2.71 0.60
CA ALA A 166 4.88 -4.00 -0.10
C ALA A 166 4.11 -3.95 -1.44
N ALA A 167 3.37 -2.87 -1.70
CA ALA A 167 2.64 -2.65 -2.94
C ALA A 167 3.48 -1.96 -4.01
N LEU A 168 4.55 -1.26 -3.63
CA LEU A 168 5.46 -0.65 -4.56
C LEU A 168 6.26 -1.73 -5.28
N ASP A 169 6.13 -1.78 -6.59
CA ASP A 169 6.95 -2.62 -7.47
C ASP A 169 7.70 -1.74 -8.46
N PHE A 170 8.93 -2.11 -8.82
CA PHE A 170 9.68 -1.34 -9.78
C PHE A 170 10.69 -2.19 -10.55
N GLU A 171 10.92 -1.84 -11.80
CA GLU A 171 11.89 -2.45 -12.70
C GLU A 171 12.66 -1.36 -13.46
N PRO A 172 13.92 -1.60 -13.86
CA PRO A 172 14.67 -0.66 -14.67
C PRO A 172 13.95 -0.37 -16.00
N GLU A 173 13.90 0.89 -16.37
CA GLU A 173 13.34 1.37 -17.64
C GLU A 173 14.29 2.37 -18.31
N THR A 174 14.28 2.41 -19.62
CA THR A 174 15.06 3.39 -20.40
C THR A 174 14.15 4.14 -21.33
N SER A 175 14.19 5.46 -21.27
CA SER A 175 13.51 6.36 -22.19
C SER A 175 14.52 7.07 -23.10
N ILE A 176 14.20 7.19 -24.38
CA ILE A 176 15.04 7.93 -25.33
C ILE A 176 15.14 9.41 -24.93
N ALA A 177 14.06 9.98 -24.38
CA ALA A 177 13.97 11.38 -24.00
C ALA A 177 14.50 11.67 -22.58
N LEU A 178 14.29 10.74 -21.63
CA LEU A 178 14.54 10.95 -20.20
C LEU A 178 15.76 10.16 -19.66
N GLY A 179 16.34 9.27 -20.48
CA GLY A 179 17.47 8.44 -20.09
C GLY A 179 17.06 7.22 -19.23
N PHE A 180 17.89 6.88 -18.25
CA PHE A 180 17.67 5.73 -17.37
C PHE A 180 16.78 6.10 -16.19
N GLY A 181 15.83 5.25 -15.87
CA GLY A 181 14.88 5.38 -14.78
C GLY A 181 14.28 4.05 -14.38
N PHE A 182 13.09 4.11 -13.77
CA PHE A 182 12.39 2.92 -13.30
C PHE A 182 10.92 2.98 -13.70
N ARG A 183 10.39 1.87 -14.19
CA ARG A 183 8.96 1.63 -14.31
C ARG A 183 8.44 1.19 -12.96
N CYS A 184 7.57 2.00 -12.35
CA CYS A 184 7.04 1.75 -11.02
C CYS A 184 5.55 1.40 -11.10
N GLY A 185 5.16 0.40 -10.30
CA GLY A 185 3.77 -0.02 -10.14
C GLY A 185 3.18 0.48 -8.83
N PHE A 186 1.94 0.98 -8.89
CA PHE A 186 1.23 1.61 -7.78
C PHE A 186 -0.19 1.06 -7.65
N LEU A 187 -0.79 1.12 -6.45
CA LEU A 187 -2.18 0.74 -6.21
C LEU A 187 -3.18 1.68 -6.88
N GLY A 188 -2.79 2.93 -7.08
CA GLY A 188 -3.59 3.98 -7.69
C GLY A 188 -2.86 5.31 -7.68
N LEU A 189 -3.53 6.40 -8.10
CA LEU A 189 -2.92 7.73 -8.20
C LEU A 189 -2.42 8.27 -6.86
N LEU A 190 -3.22 8.18 -5.81
CA LEU A 190 -2.83 8.66 -4.48
C LEU A 190 -1.56 7.95 -3.98
N HIS A 191 -1.45 6.65 -4.21
CA HIS A 191 -0.25 5.90 -3.87
C HIS A 191 0.97 6.42 -4.66
N MET A 192 0.81 6.69 -5.95
CA MET A 192 1.84 7.26 -6.80
C MET A 192 2.31 8.62 -6.29
N GLU A 193 1.38 9.53 -5.97
CA GLU A 193 1.67 10.87 -5.43
C GLU A 193 2.42 10.80 -4.09
N ILE A 194 2.01 9.90 -3.19
CA ILE A 194 2.69 9.69 -1.91
C ILE A 194 4.13 9.23 -2.12
N ILE A 195 4.36 8.26 -3.00
CA ILE A 195 5.71 7.76 -3.30
C ILE A 195 6.58 8.87 -3.92
N GLN A 196 6.04 9.66 -4.85
CA GLN A 196 6.74 10.82 -5.42
C GLN A 196 7.16 11.80 -4.34
N GLU A 197 6.23 12.23 -3.50
CA GLU A 197 6.49 13.18 -2.43
C GLU A 197 7.51 12.65 -1.42
N ARG A 198 7.48 11.34 -1.13
CA ARG A 198 8.46 10.68 -0.27
C ARG A 198 9.86 10.67 -0.91
N ILE A 199 9.99 10.38 -2.20
CA ILE A 199 11.28 10.42 -2.92
C ILE A 199 11.85 11.84 -2.83
N GLU A 200 11.06 12.87 -3.09
CA GLU A 200 11.50 14.25 -3.04
C GLU A 200 11.88 14.70 -1.63
N ARG A 201 11.05 14.41 -0.62
CA ARG A 201 11.25 14.91 0.75
C ARG A 201 12.23 14.10 1.59
N GLU A 202 12.17 12.78 1.51
CA GLU A 202 12.99 11.91 2.37
C GLU A 202 14.40 11.71 1.78
N PHE A 203 14.52 11.70 0.44
CA PHE A 203 15.77 11.44 -0.26
C PHE A 203 16.36 12.66 -0.98
N ASN A 204 15.65 13.78 -1.01
CA ASN A 204 16.05 15.02 -1.68
C ASN A 204 16.43 14.80 -3.15
N LEU A 205 15.61 14.03 -3.86
CA LEU A 205 15.78 13.71 -5.27
C LEU A 205 14.68 14.39 -6.08
N ASP A 206 15.08 15.23 -7.04
CA ASP A 206 14.16 15.77 -8.04
C ASP A 206 13.90 14.72 -9.10
N ILE A 207 12.62 14.43 -9.37
CA ILE A 207 12.20 13.38 -10.30
C ILE A 207 11.23 13.89 -11.36
N ILE A 208 11.20 13.19 -12.48
CA ILE A 208 10.22 13.35 -13.54
C ILE A 208 9.38 12.07 -13.60
N THR A 209 8.08 12.22 -13.61
CA THR A 209 7.15 11.10 -13.77
C THR A 209 6.46 11.16 -15.13
N THR A 210 6.28 9.99 -15.74
CA THR A 210 5.49 9.89 -16.97
C THR A 210 4.00 9.81 -16.65
N ALA A 211 3.15 10.07 -17.63
CA ALA A 211 1.71 9.87 -17.47
C ALA A 211 1.42 8.42 -17.00
N PRO A 212 0.54 8.25 -16.00
CA PRO A 212 0.18 6.93 -15.52
C PRO A 212 -0.53 6.11 -16.59
N SER A 213 -0.31 4.81 -16.60
CA SER A 213 -0.96 3.84 -17.49
C SER A 213 -1.47 2.65 -16.70
N VAL A 214 -2.46 1.95 -17.24
CA VAL A 214 -3.03 0.74 -16.63
C VAL A 214 -2.46 -0.51 -17.28
N VAL A 215 -2.69 -1.68 -16.67
CA VAL A 215 -2.30 -2.97 -17.24
C VAL A 215 -3.36 -3.40 -18.24
N TYR A 216 -2.94 -3.68 -19.49
CA TYR A 216 -3.78 -4.32 -20.49
C TYR A 216 -3.47 -5.81 -20.57
N LYS A 217 -4.46 -6.64 -20.84
CA LYS A 217 -4.25 -8.03 -21.24
C LYS A 217 -4.33 -8.11 -22.74
N VAL A 218 -3.27 -8.62 -23.36
CA VAL A 218 -3.19 -8.78 -24.81
C VAL A 218 -3.17 -10.26 -25.13
N THR A 219 -4.19 -10.73 -25.84
CA THR A 219 -4.24 -12.10 -26.37
C THR A 219 -3.76 -12.08 -27.81
N LYS A 220 -2.70 -12.86 -28.08
CA LYS A 220 -2.10 -13.00 -29.39
C LYS A 220 -2.86 -14.00 -30.25
N THR A 221 -2.70 -13.93 -31.55
CA THR A 221 -3.28 -14.86 -32.54
C THR A 221 -2.87 -16.32 -32.35
N ASN A 222 -1.77 -16.57 -31.63
CA ASN A 222 -1.32 -17.92 -31.24
C ASN A 222 -1.99 -18.45 -29.96
N GLY A 223 -2.88 -17.66 -29.33
CA GLY A 223 -3.57 -18.01 -28.07
C GLY A 223 -2.79 -17.67 -26.81
N GLU A 224 -1.59 -17.10 -26.90
CA GLU A 224 -0.82 -16.63 -25.73
C GLU A 224 -1.43 -15.32 -25.21
N THR A 225 -1.67 -15.23 -23.89
CA THR A 225 -2.10 -13.97 -23.22
C THR A 225 -0.95 -13.40 -22.40
N ILE A 226 -0.64 -12.14 -22.63
CA ILE A 226 0.40 -11.40 -21.91
C ILE A 226 -0.22 -10.21 -21.18
N GLU A 227 0.34 -9.85 -20.00
CA GLU A 227 0.02 -8.61 -19.30
C GLU A 227 0.96 -7.51 -19.76
N LEU A 228 0.38 -6.46 -20.35
CA LEU A 228 1.10 -5.31 -20.89
C LEU A 228 1.11 -4.18 -19.86
N THR A 229 2.20 -4.05 -19.15
CA THR A 229 2.45 -2.97 -18.18
C THR A 229 3.20 -1.79 -18.82
N ASN A 230 3.96 -2.04 -19.87
CA ASN A 230 4.76 -1.05 -20.59
C ASN A 230 4.34 -1.00 -22.07
N PRO A 231 3.90 0.17 -22.58
CA PRO A 231 3.50 0.31 -23.99
C PRO A 231 4.59 -0.08 -25.01
N THR A 232 5.86 0.00 -24.63
CA THR A 232 6.98 -0.39 -25.53
C THR A 232 7.01 -1.88 -25.83
N ASN A 233 6.38 -2.70 -25.00
CA ASN A 233 6.29 -4.16 -25.15
C ASN A 233 5.04 -4.60 -25.93
N LEU A 234 4.30 -3.66 -26.55
CA LEU A 234 3.13 -3.98 -27.34
C LEU A 234 3.56 -4.82 -28.57
N PRO A 235 2.98 -6.03 -28.76
CA PRO A 235 3.23 -6.84 -29.94
C PRO A 235 2.84 -6.12 -31.24
N GLU A 236 3.37 -6.60 -32.35
CA GLU A 236 2.95 -6.09 -33.66
C GLU A 236 1.43 -6.25 -33.89
N PRO A 237 0.74 -5.30 -34.49
CA PRO A 237 -0.71 -5.34 -34.68
C PRO A 237 -1.24 -6.62 -35.31
N THR A 238 -0.43 -7.26 -36.16
CA THR A 238 -0.76 -8.54 -36.83
C THR A 238 -0.70 -9.75 -35.92
N GLU A 239 -0.04 -9.63 -34.77
CA GLU A 239 0.06 -10.68 -33.75
C GLU A 239 -1.03 -10.59 -32.69
N ILE A 240 -1.79 -9.49 -32.65
CA ILE A 240 -2.83 -9.24 -31.65
C ILE A 240 -4.16 -9.75 -32.17
N ASP A 241 -4.82 -10.63 -31.39
CA ASP A 241 -6.19 -11.06 -31.62
C ASP A 241 -7.16 -10.06 -30.98
N TYR A 242 -7.04 -9.83 -29.68
CA TYR A 242 -7.79 -8.81 -28.94
C TYR A 242 -7.04 -8.29 -27.71
N MET A 243 -7.52 -7.15 -27.18
CA MET A 243 -6.99 -6.54 -25.97
C MET A 243 -8.12 -6.29 -24.97
N GLU A 244 -7.82 -6.51 -23.70
CA GLU A 244 -8.72 -6.25 -22.59
C GLU A 244 -8.15 -5.15 -21.70
N GLU A 245 -9.04 -4.24 -21.25
CA GLU A 245 -8.69 -3.18 -20.32
C GLU A 245 -9.40 -3.41 -18.95
N PRO A 246 -8.80 -2.97 -17.82
CA PRO A 246 -9.44 -3.08 -16.52
C PRO A 246 -10.61 -2.11 -16.42
N ILE A 247 -11.76 -2.63 -16.01
CA ILE A 247 -12.97 -1.86 -15.70
C ILE A 247 -13.14 -1.84 -14.18
N VAL A 248 -13.44 -0.68 -13.62
CA VAL A 248 -13.72 -0.51 -12.20
C VAL A 248 -15.17 -0.11 -11.98
N LYS A 249 -15.70 -0.49 -10.81
CA LYS A 249 -16.97 -0.01 -10.30
C LYS A 249 -16.73 1.27 -9.53
N ALA A 250 -17.20 2.37 -10.09
CA ALA A 250 -17.07 3.71 -9.53
C ALA A 250 -18.35 4.10 -8.81
N SER A 251 -18.22 4.61 -7.58
CA SER A 251 -19.31 5.17 -6.79
C SER A 251 -19.07 6.66 -6.55
N ILE A 252 -20.04 7.50 -6.99
CA ILE A 252 -19.94 8.95 -6.88
C ILE A 252 -21.08 9.44 -5.99
N ILE A 253 -20.75 10.03 -4.84
CA ILE A 253 -21.73 10.62 -3.93
C ILE A 253 -21.70 12.13 -4.08
N ALA A 254 -22.85 12.73 -4.40
CA ALA A 254 -22.95 14.18 -4.62
C ALA A 254 -24.34 14.72 -4.29
N PRO A 255 -24.49 16.06 -4.15
CA PRO A 255 -25.79 16.70 -4.14
C PRO A 255 -26.55 16.48 -5.47
N THR A 256 -27.89 16.38 -5.36
CA THR A 256 -28.79 16.09 -6.50
C THR A 256 -28.66 17.07 -7.66
N GLU A 257 -28.29 18.32 -7.38
CA GLU A 257 -28.10 19.37 -8.40
C GLU A 257 -26.97 19.07 -9.40
N TYR A 258 -26.00 18.21 -9.03
CA TYR A 258 -24.84 17.86 -9.87
C TYR A 258 -25.02 16.55 -10.66
N VAL A 259 -26.15 15.84 -10.50
CA VAL A 259 -26.41 14.54 -11.15
C VAL A 259 -26.15 14.62 -12.68
N GLY A 260 -26.72 15.61 -13.36
CA GLY A 260 -26.54 15.78 -14.80
C GLY A 260 -25.07 15.94 -15.20
N ALA A 261 -24.33 16.84 -14.50
CA ALA A 261 -22.91 17.08 -14.80
C ALA A 261 -22.02 15.85 -14.56
N ILE A 262 -22.38 15.02 -13.56
CA ILE A 262 -21.69 13.77 -13.27
C ILE A 262 -21.98 12.72 -14.34
N MET A 263 -23.24 12.58 -14.74
CA MET A 263 -23.63 11.63 -15.79
C MET A 263 -22.98 11.98 -17.13
N ASP A 264 -22.93 13.26 -17.50
CA ASP A 264 -22.25 13.74 -18.70
C ASP A 264 -20.74 13.39 -18.65
N LEU A 265 -20.07 13.66 -17.49
CA LEU A 265 -18.66 13.31 -17.30
C LEU A 265 -18.40 11.81 -17.47
N CYS A 266 -19.21 10.98 -16.78
CA CYS A 266 -19.06 9.53 -16.87
C CYS A 266 -19.27 9.01 -18.29
N GLN A 267 -20.21 9.57 -19.02
CA GLN A 267 -20.47 9.22 -20.42
C GLN A 267 -19.31 9.64 -21.35
N GLU A 268 -18.75 10.83 -21.17
CA GLU A 268 -17.56 11.29 -21.87
C GLU A 268 -16.36 10.35 -21.66
N ARG A 269 -16.30 9.69 -20.48
CA ARG A 269 -15.25 8.74 -20.08
C ARG A 269 -15.63 7.28 -20.29
N ARG A 270 -16.44 6.98 -21.29
CA ARG A 270 -16.85 5.61 -21.65
C ARG A 270 -17.52 4.83 -20.51
N GLY A 271 -18.06 5.54 -19.51
CA GLY A 271 -18.72 4.93 -18.36
C GLY A 271 -20.07 4.31 -18.73
N VAL A 272 -20.32 3.12 -18.19
CA VAL A 272 -21.61 2.43 -18.30
C VAL A 272 -22.36 2.62 -16.99
N TYR A 273 -23.55 3.24 -17.08
CA TYR A 273 -24.42 3.48 -15.93
C TYR A 273 -24.91 2.15 -15.33
N ILE A 274 -24.81 2.01 -14.02
CA ILE A 274 -25.34 0.84 -13.27
C ILE A 274 -26.64 1.21 -12.61
N ASP A 275 -26.59 2.08 -11.61
CA ASP A 275 -27.75 2.52 -10.81
C ASP A 275 -27.48 3.87 -10.14
N MET A 276 -28.54 4.39 -9.50
CA MET A 276 -28.51 5.59 -8.69
C MET A 276 -29.41 5.41 -7.47
N GLU A 277 -28.88 5.65 -6.29
CA GLU A 277 -29.58 5.55 -5.02
C GLU A 277 -29.62 6.91 -4.30
N TYR A 278 -30.80 7.31 -3.84
CA TYR A 278 -30.96 8.50 -3.00
C TYR A 278 -30.64 8.13 -1.55
N LEU A 279 -29.51 8.62 -1.05
CA LEU A 279 -29.10 8.44 0.33
C LEU A 279 -29.93 9.32 1.28
N GLU A 280 -30.25 10.53 0.79
CA GLU A 280 -31.07 11.55 1.47
C GLU A 280 -31.83 12.34 0.40
N THR A 281 -32.74 13.24 0.82
CA THR A 281 -33.49 14.09 -0.10
C THR A 281 -32.60 14.98 -0.98
N THR A 282 -31.37 15.29 -0.54
CA THR A 282 -30.45 16.22 -1.20
C THR A 282 -29.16 15.53 -1.70
N ARG A 283 -28.99 14.23 -1.44
CA ARG A 283 -27.75 13.48 -1.78
C ARG A 283 -28.06 12.18 -2.48
N VAL A 284 -27.27 11.88 -3.50
CA VAL A 284 -27.37 10.65 -4.28
C VAL A 284 -26.02 9.94 -4.33
N SER A 285 -26.05 8.62 -4.44
CA SER A 285 -24.95 7.76 -4.88
C SER A 285 -25.23 7.33 -6.31
N ILE A 286 -24.29 7.57 -7.21
CA ILE A 286 -24.39 7.21 -8.63
C ILE A 286 -23.28 6.20 -8.93
N ASN A 287 -23.65 5.04 -9.45
CA ASN A 287 -22.73 3.94 -9.70
C ASN A 287 -22.54 3.72 -11.20
N TYR A 288 -21.28 3.59 -11.60
CA TYR A 288 -20.86 3.37 -12.96
C TYR A 288 -19.81 2.26 -13.07
N GLU A 289 -19.73 1.60 -14.20
CA GLU A 289 -18.54 0.87 -14.63
C GLU A 289 -17.75 1.77 -15.60
N ILE A 290 -16.49 2.08 -15.23
CA ILE A 290 -15.64 2.99 -16.00
C ILE A 290 -14.30 2.30 -16.24
N PRO A 291 -13.72 2.39 -17.47
CA PRO A 291 -12.36 1.93 -17.70
C PRO A 291 -11.37 2.66 -16.77
N LEU A 292 -10.50 1.90 -16.10
CA LEU A 292 -9.56 2.46 -15.13
C LEU A 292 -8.66 3.54 -15.79
N ASN A 293 -8.28 3.35 -17.05
CA ASN A 293 -7.45 4.33 -17.77
C ASN A 293 -8.12 5.70 -17.95
N GLU A 294 -9.44 5.76 -17.96
CA GLU A 294 -10.18 7.03 -18.04
C GLU A 294 -10.23 7.78 -16.68
N ILE A 295 -9.96 7.05 -15.59
CA ILE A 295 -9.98 7.60 -14.24
C ILE A 295 -8.61 8.13 -13.85
N VAL A 296 -7.53 7.40 -14.19
CA VAL A 296 -6.17 7.67 -13.69
C VAL A 296 -5.51 8.93 -14.22
N TYR A 297 -6.12 9.67 -15.14
CA TYR A 297 -5.49 10.86 -15.70
C TYR A 297 -6.01 12.17 -15.08
N ASP A 298 -7.26 12.51 -15.26
CA ASP A 298 -7.83 13.80 -14.84
C ASP A 298 -9.30 13.73 -14.38
N PHE A 299 -9.84 12.54 -14.25
CA PHE A 299 -11.25 12.32 -13.92
C PHE A 299 -11.64 13.00 -12.60
N PHE A 300 -10.83 12.80 -11.56
CA PHE A 300 -11.10 13.33 -10.22
C PHE A 300 -11.09 14.87 -10.19
N ASP A 301 -10.14 15.51 -10.84
CA ASP A 301 -10.05 16.96 -10.93
C ASP A 301 -11.20 17.55 -11.75
N THR A 302 -11.56 16.88 -12.85
CA THR A 302 -12.72 17.25 -13.67
C THR A 302 -14.02 17.09 -12.87
N LEU A 303 -14.19 16.00 -12.13
CA LEU A 303 -15.34 15.76 -11.27
C LEU A 303 -15.46 16.86 -10.20
N LYS A 304 -14.36 17.15 -9.50
CA LYS A 304 -14.33 18.25 -8.50
C LYS A 304 -14.70 19.60 -9.13
N SER A 305 -14.14 19.89 -10.28
CA SER A 305 -14.43 21.14 -11.00
C SER A 305 -15.91 21.26 -11.35
N ARG A 306 -16.50 20.20 -11.94
CA ARG A 306 -17.93 20.19 -12.37
C ARG A 306 -18.90 20.18 -11.20
N THR A 307 -18.47 19.74 -10.01
CA THR A 307 -19.30 19.64 -8.81
C THR A 307 -18.92 20.63 -7.73
N ARG A 308 -18.04 21.63 -8.03
CA ARG A 308 -17.54 22.62 -7.06
C ARG A 308 -16.94 21.98 -5.80
N GLY A 309 -16.35 20.80 -5.92
CA GLY A 309 -15.76 20.05 -4.81
C GLY A 309 -16.76 19.29 -3.93
N TYR A 310 -18.05 19.26 -4.26
CA TYR A 310 -19.05 18.57 -3.45
C TYR A 310 -19.17 17.06 -3.71
N ALA A 311 -18.66 16.55 -4.81
CA ALA A 311 -18.66 15.12 -5.08
C ALA A 311 -17.54 14.41 -4.35
N SER A 312 -17.86 13.25 -3.75
CA SER A 312 -16.87 12.26 -3.34
C SER A 312 -16.86 11.12 -4.35
N PHE A 313 -15.71 10.51 -4.54
CA PHE A 313 -15.46 9.48 -5.53
C PHE A 313 -14.69 8.32 -4.91
N ASP A 314 -15.16 7.10 -5.17
CA ASP A 314 -14.53 5.85 -4.77
C ASP A 314 -14.65 4.82 -5.91
N TYR A 315 -13.67 3.89 -6.04
CA TYR A 315 -13.66 2.86 -7.07
C TYR A 315 -12.89 1.60 -6.67
#